data_e0ea0360d6152ff38ea92b6cf6ba1b1d
#
_entry.id   e0ea0360d6152ff38ea92b6cf6ba1b1d
#
_cell.length_a   1.000
_cell.length_b   1.000
_cell.length_c   1.000
_cell.angle_alpha   90.00
_cell.angle_beta   90.00
_cell.angle_gamma   90.00
#
_symmetry.space_group_name_H-M   'P 1'
#
loop_
_entity.id
_entity.type
_entity.pdbx_description
1 polymer ?
#
loop_
_entity_poly.entity_id
_entity_poly.type
_entity_poly.pdbx_seq_one_letter_code
_entity_poly.pdbx_strand_id
1 'polypeptide(L)'
;MDALERYIHDLSAPEEPLLHELDRETNLRAVAPRMLSGHIQGRLLEMLVRMARPQRVLEIGTFTGYSALSMAAGLEEGAELHTVEVDDELEELAQSYFDRSPHGKKIRLHIGSALDVAPALGGVFDLVFIDGDKRE
;
A
#
# COMPACT_ATOMS: atom_id res chain seq x y z
N MET A 1 -15.29 11.89 13.16
CA MET A 1 -15.41 10.42 13.37
C MET A 1 -16.73 10.14 14.06
N ASP A 2 -17.61 9.38 13.45
CA ASP A 2 -18.89 9.00 14.06
C ASP A 2 -18.72 7.87 15.09
N ALA A 3 -19.83 7.47 15.74
CA ALA A 3 -19.78 6.46 16.80
C ALA A 3 -19.32 5.08 16.30
N LEU A 4 -19.72 4.71 15.08
CA LEU A 4 -19.33 3.45 14.48
C LEU A 4 -17.84 3.43 14.14
N GLU A 5 -17.35 4.49 13.52
CA GLU A 5 -15.92 4.63 13.20
C GLU A 5 -15.08 4.56 14.47
N ARG A 6 -15.51 5.23 15.54
CA ARG A 6 -14.80 5.20 16.82
C ARG A 6 -14.78 3.78 17.39
N TYR A 7 -15.90 3.09 17.35
CA TYR A 7 -15.99 1.69 17.80
C TYR A 7 -15.00 0.80 17.05
N ILE A 8 -14.96 0.94 15.71
CA ILE A 8 -14.04 0.18 14.87
C ILE A 8 -12.58 0.47 15.24
N HIS A 9 -12.23 1.75 15.41
CA HIS A 9 -10.88 2.15 15.80
C HIS A 9 -10.47 1.59 17.16
N ASP A 10 -11.38 1.66 18.13
CA ASP A 10 -11.10 1.21 19.50
C ASP A 10 -10.85 -0.31 19.59
N LEU A 11 -11.45 -1.07 18.69
CA LEU A 11 -11.32 -2.54 18.65
C LEU A 11 -10.27 -3.02 17.66
N SER A 12 -9.67 -2.12 16.89
CA SER A 12 -8.63 -2.47 15.92
C SER A 12 -7.24 -2.34 16.53
N ALA A 13 -6.26 -3.06 15.97
CA ALA A 13 -4.87 -2.89 16.36
C ALA A 13 -4.44 -1.43 16.12
N PRO A 14 -3.57 -0.87 16.97
CA PRO A 14 -3.12 0.51 16.82
C PRO A 14 -2.40 0.73 15.48
N GLU A 15 -2.48 1.95 14.97
CA GLU A 15 -1.72 2.36 13.80
C GLU A 15 -0.23 2.40 14.11
N GLU A 16 0.60 1.86 13.21
CA GLU A 16 2.05 1.96 13.35
C GLU A 16 2.50 3.42 13.24
N PRO A 17 3.50 3.85 14.04
CA PRO A 17 3.97 5.23 14.02
C PRO A 17 4.40 5.72 12.63
N LEU A 18 5.07 4.89 11.84
CA LEU A 18 5.49 5.25 10.49
C LEU A 18 4.29 5.52 9.56
N LEU A 19 3.25 4.70 9.66
CA LEU A 19 2.03 4.89 8.89
C LEU A 19 1.28 6.15 9.32
N HIS A 20 1.26 6.45 10.61
CA HIS A 20 0.67 7.69 11.11
C HIS A 20 1.42 8.91 10.57
N GLU A 21 2.73 8.87 10.55
CA GLU A 21 3.57 9.92 9.98
C GLU A 21 3.30 10.09 8.48
N LEU A 22 3.20 8.98 7.74
CA LEU A 22 2.88 9.00 6.32
C LEU A 22 1.51 9.62 6.04
N ASP A 23 0.50 9.29 6.86
CA ASP A 23 -0.83 9.88 6.77
C ASP A 23 -0.76 11.40 6.91
N ARG A 24 -0.07 11.87 7.95
CA ARG A 24 0.10 13.32 8.18
C ARG A 24 0.83 14.01 7.03
N GLU A 25 1.92 13.43 6.55
CA GLU A 25 2.69 14.00 5.46
C GLU A 25 1.88 14.01 4.15
N THR A 26 1.12 12.96 3.88
CA THR A 26 0.24 12.90 2.72
C THR A 26 -0.80 14.02 2.76
N ASN A 27 -1.40 14.28 3.91
CA ASN A 27 -2.37 15.36 4.06
C ASN A 27 -1.76 16.75 3.87
N LEU A 28 -0.46 16.91 4.13
CA LEU A 28 0.22 18.19 3.98
C LEU A 28 0.75 18.42 2.55
N ARG A 29 1.13 17.37 1.83
CA ARG A 29 1.90 17.48 0.59
C ARG A 29 1.19 16.97 -0.66
N ALA A 30 0.30 15.99 -0.53
CA ALA A 30 -0.35 15.40 -1.69
C ALA A 30 -1.50 16.27 -2.20
N VAL A 31 -1.71 16.24 -3.53
CA VAL A 31 -2.79 17.00 -4.19
C VAL A 31 -4.17 16.47 -3.80
N ALA A 32 -4.30 15.15 -3.64
CA ALA A 32 -5.57 14.51 -3.31
C ALA A 32 -5.42 13.56 -2.11
N PRO A 33 -5.22 14.09 -0.88
CA PRO A 33 -4.92 13.24 0.28
C PRO A 33 -6.05 12.27 0.64
N ARG A 34 -7.29 12.51 0.19
CA ARG A 34 -8.42 11.60 0.39
C ARG A 34 -8.24 10.24 -0.29
N MET A 35 -7.30 10.12 -1.23
CA MET A 35 -6.98 8.85 -1.89
C MET A 35 -6.20 7.89 -0.99
N LEU A 36 -5.75 8.35 0.17
CA LEU A 36 -5.04 7.51 1.13
C LEU A 36 -5.97 6.45 1.70
N SER A 37 -5.48 5.20 1.79
CA SER A 37 -6.25 4.07 2.32
C SER A 37 -6.64 4.26 3.79
N GLY A 38 -5.69 4.72 4.61
CA GLY A 38 -5.92 4.97 6.01
C GLY A 38 -5.81 3.72 6.89
N HIS A 39 -5.93 3.94 8.21
CA HIS A 39 -5.63 2.93 9.22
C HIS A 39 -6.52 1.68 9.13
N ILE A 40 -7.83 1.84 9.05
CA ILE A 40 -8.75 0.69 9.10
C ILE A 40 -8.61 -0.15 7.82
N GLN A 41 -8.60 0.48 6.65
CA GLN A 41 -8.39 -0.23 5.39
C GLN A 41 -7.01 -0.90 5.38
N GLY A 42 -5.98 -0.24 5.88
CA GLY A 42 -4.64 -0.80 5.98
C GLY A 42 -4.60 -2.07 6.82
N ARG A 43 -5.26 -2.05 7.99
CA ARG A 43 -5.34 -3.25 8.85
C ARG A 43 -6.13 -4.37 8.19
N LEU A 44 -7.21 -4.04 7.47
CA LEU A 44 -7.96 -5.02 6.71
C LEU A 44 -7.09 -5.68 5.63
N LEU A 45 -6.34 -4.88 4.87
CA LEU A 45 -5.44 -5.39 3.83
C LEU A 45 -4.36 -6.29 4.43
N GLU A 46 -3.76 -5.88 5.53
CA GLU A 46 -2.77 -6.70 6.25
C GLU A 46 -3.36 -8.06 6.66
N MET A 47 -4.57 -8.05 7.20
CA MET A 47 -5.27 -9.27 7.61
C MET A 47 -5.53 -10.19 6.42
N LEU A 48 -6.01 -9.65 5.31
CA LEU A 48 -6.28 -10.44 4.10
C LEU A 48 -4.99 -11.08 3.56
N VAL A 49 -3.89 -10.35 3.57
CA VAL A 49 -2.59 -10.86 3.15
C VAL A 49 -2.13 -11.99 4.07
N ARG A 50 -2.27 -11.82 5.40
CA ARG A 50 -1.91 -12.87 6.36
C ARG A 50 -2.73 -14.14 6.16
N MET A 51 -4.01 -13.99 5.81
CA MET A 51 -4.91 -15.13 5.57
C MET A 51 -4.60 -15.85 4.26
N ALA A 52 -4.34 -15.09 3.20
CA ALA A 52 -4.08 -15.63 1.87
C ALA A 52 -2.66 -16.18 1.72
N ARG A 53 -1.70 -15.68 2.47
CA ARG A 53 -0.28 -16.05 2.44
C ARG A 53 0.31 -16.02 1.03
N PRO A 54 0.15 -14.91 0.28
CA PRO A 54 0.63 -14.82 -1.09
C PRO A 54 2.16 -14.74 -1.14
N GLN A 55 2.74 -15.32 -2.19
CA GLN A 55 4.17 -15.17 -2.46
C GLN A 55 4.46 -13.93 -3.30
N ARG A 56 3.54 -13.58 -4.20
CA ARG A 56 3.64 -12.40 -5.05
C ARG A 56 2.33 -11.64 -5.05
N VAL A 57 2.41 -10.37 -4.69
CA VAL A 57 1.27 -9.45 -4.68
C VAL A 57 1.50 -8.37 -5.73
N LEU A 58 0.45 -8.01 -6.46
CA LEU A 58 0.46 -6.86 -7.37
C LEU A 58 -0.52 -5.82 -6.85
N GLU A 59 -0.03 -4.60 -6.64
CA GLU A 59 -0.87 -3.45 -6.36
C GLU A 59 -0.82 -2.48 -7.53
N ILE A 60 -1.98 -2.03 -7.98
CA ILE A 60 -2.10 -0.99 -9.01
C ILE A 60 -2.65 0.27 -8.35
N GLY A 61 -1.80 1.30 -8.27
CA GLY A 61 -2.10 2.54 -7.56
C GLY A 61 -1.40 2.62 -6.21
N THR A 62 -0.09 2.93 -6.24
CA THR A 62 0.73 3.07 -5.02
C THR A 62 0.30 4.25 -4.17
N PHE A 63 -0.01 5.36 -4.82
CA PHE A 63 -0.19 6.67 -4.22
C PHE A 63 1.04 7.02 -3.36
N THR A 64 0.89 7.28 -2.06
CA THR A 64 2.03 7.58 -1.18
C THR A 64 2.58 6.35 -0.45
N GLY A 65 1.97 5.17 -0.65
CA GLY A 65 2.51 3.90 -0.19
C GLY A 65 1.85 3.32 1.06
N TYR A 66 0.79 3.92 1.57
CA TYR A 66 0.15 3.45 2.81
C TYR A 66 -0.36 2.01 2.69
N SER A 67 -1.11 1.69 1.63
CA SER A 67 -1.63 0.34 1.41
C SER A 67 -0.51 -0.66 1.16
N ALA A 68 0.52 -0.27 0.39
CA ALA A 68 1.68 -1.13 0.14
C ALA A 68 2.39 -1.51 1.44
N LEU A 69 2.64 -0.54 2.32
CA LEU A 69 3.25 -0.81 3.62
C LEU A 69 2.38 -1.70 4.50
N SER A 70 1.07 -1.47 4.48
CA SER A 70 0.12 -2.27 5.25
C SER A 70 0.11 -3.73 4.79
N MET A 71 0.06 -3.95 3.46
CA MET A 71 0.11 -5.32 2.90
C MET A 71 1.46 -5.98 3.16
N ALA A 72 2.55 -5.24 3.02
CA ALA A 72 3.89 -5.78 3.25
C ALA A 72 4.08 -6.26 4.70
N ALA A 73 3.46 -5.60 5.66
CA ALA A 73 3.49 -6.03 7.06
C ALA A 73 2.87 -7.42 7.26
N GLY A 74 1.96 -7.83 6.38
CA GLY A 74 1.34 -9.15 6.42
C GLY A 74 2.06 -10.22 5.62
N LEU A 75 3.05 -9.85 4.79
CA LEU A 75 3.77 -10.80 3.95
C LEU A 75 4.76 -11.64 4.75
N GLU A 76 4.91 -12.90 4.34
CA GLU A 76 5.93 -13.78 4.89
C GLU A 76 7.31 -13.42 4.35
N GLU A 77 8.34 -13.91 5.02
CA GLU A 77 9.72 -13.74 4.57
C GLU A 77 9.90 -14.36 3.18
N GLY A 78 10.56 -13.61 2.28
CA GLY A 78 10.77 -14.04 0.89
C GLY A 78 9.63 -13.72 -0.06
N ALA A 79 8.45 -13.32 0.42
CA ALA A 79 7.36 -12.87 -0.43
C ALA A 79 7.64 -11.46 -0.96
N GLU A 80 7.04 -11.12 -2.10
CA GLU A 80 7.25 -9.83 -2.76
C GLU A 80 5.93 -9.13 -3.05
N LEU A 81 5.94 -7.80 -2.88
CA LEU A 81 4.85 -6.93 -3.31
C LEU A 81 5.37 -5.99 -4.39
N HIS A 82 4.76 -6.08 -5.56
CA HIS A 82 5.03 -5.15 -6.67
C HIS A 82 3.91 -4.13 -6.71
N THR A 83 4.25 -2.86 -6.59
CA THR A 83 3.28 -1.77 -6.61
C THR A 83 3.60 -0.82 -7.74
N VAL A 84 2.57 -0.40 -8.48
CA VAL A 84 2.70 0.39 -9.71
C VAL A 84 2.03 1.75 -9.53
N GLU A 85 2.75 2.81 -9.86
CA GLU A 85 2.25 4.18 -9.81
C GLU A 85 2.53 4.89 -11.12
N VAL A 86 1.51 5.52 -11.69
CA VAL A 86 1.64 6.26 -12.95
C VAL A 86 2.21 7.67 -12.74
N ASP A 87 2.01 8.26 -11.57
CA ASP A 87 2.47 9.60 -11.25
C ASP A 87 3.89 9.56 -10.67
N ASP A 88 4.87 9.95 -11.47
CA ASP A 88 6.29 9.94 -11.07
C ASP A 88 6.61 10.94 -9.95
N GLU A 89 5.77 11.95 -9.73
CA GLU A 89 5.97 12.91 -8.64
C GLU A 89 5.82 12.26 -7.25
N LEU A 90 5.14 11.11 -7.17
CA LEU A 90 4.94 10.39 -5.91
C LEU A 90 6.09 9.43 -5.58
N GLU A 91 6.98 9.16 -6.52
CA GLU A 91 8.03 8.14 -6.37
C GLU A 91 8.93 8.39 -5.16
N GLU A 92 9.45 9.60 -5.06
CA GLU A 92 10.41 9.93 -3.99
C GLU A 92 9.78 9.80 -2.60
N LEU A 93 8.57 10.32 -2.43
CA LEU A 93 7.87 10.24 -1.16
C LEU A 93 7.57 8.78 -0.77
N ALA A 94 6.98 8.02 -1.68
CA ALA A 94 6.65 6.63 -1.42
C ALA A 94 7.90 5.80 -1.09
N GLN A 95 8.95 5.92 -1.92
CA GLN A 95 10.18 5.15 -1.71
C GLN A 95 10.86 5.51 -0.39
N SER A 96 10.83 6.79 0.02
CA SER A 96 11.42 7.21 1.28
C SER A 96 10.78 6.51 2.48
N TYR A 97 9.46 6.31 2.46
CA TYR A 97 8.77 5.58 3.52
C TYR A 97 9.03 4.08 3.45
N PHE A 98 9.12 3.51 2.25
CA PHE A 98 9.50 2.10 2.10
C PHE A 98 10.89 1.84 2.69
N ASP A 99 11.84 2.71 2.42
CA ASP A 99 13.22 2.58 2.92
C ASP A 99 13.29 2.65 4.45
N ARG A 100 12.38 3.38 5.08
CA ARG A 100 12.33 3.53 6.54
C ARG A 100 11.58 2.40 7.23
N SER A 101 10.81 1.60 6.50
CA SER A 101 10.00 0.51 7.05
C SER A 101 10.81 -0.77 7.18
N PRO A 102 10.61 -1.54 8.27
CA PRO A 102 11.20 -2.88 8.36
C PRO A 102 10.63 -3.85 7.31
N HIS A 103 9.49 -3.50 6.69
CA HIS A 103 8.86 -4.32 5.65
C HIS A 103 9.20 -3.85 4.24
N GLY A 104 9.89 -2.72 4.09
CA GLY A 104 10.14 -2.09 2.79
C GLY A 104 10.96 -2.95 1.84
N LYS A 105 11.82 -3.83 2.35
CA LYS A 105 12.61 -4.76 1.52
C LYS A 105 11.76 -5.71 0.70
N LYS A 106 10.50 -5.92 1.06
CA LYS A 106 9.55 -6.78 0.34
C LYS A 106 8.85 -6.03 -0.79
N ILE A 107 8.97 -4.70 -0.84
CA ILE A 107 8.24 -3.83 -1.77
C ILE A 107 9.13 -3.47 -2.95
N ARG A 108 8.56 -3.62 -4.17
CA ARG A 108 9.18 -3.19 -5.42
C ARG A 108 8.29 -2.15 -6.07
N LEU A 109 8.74 -0.89 -6.05
CA LEU A 109 8.00 0.23 -6.65
C LEU A 109 8.34 0.34 -8.14
N HIS A 110 7.30 0.42 -8.96
CA HIS A 110 7.43 0.60 -10.41
C HIS A 110 6.67 1.87 -10.81
N ILE A 111 7.32 2.75 -11.53
CA ILE A 111 6.69 3.95 -12.07
C ILE A 111 6.38 3.72 -13.54
N GLY A 112 5.12 3.90 -13.91
CA GLY A 112 4.65 3.73 -15.27
C GLY A 112 3.19 3.32 -15.32
N SER A 113 2.71 3.06 -16.55
CA SER A 113 1.36 2.55 -16.75
C SER A 113 1.28 1.07 -16.34
N ALA A 114 0.23 0.73 -15.61
CA ALA A 114 -0.02 -0.65 -15.21
C ALA A 114 -0.17 -1.60 -16.42
N LEU A 115 -0.70 -1.08 -17.54
CA LEU A 115 -0.85 -1.86 -18.77
C LEU A 115 0.50 -2.30 -19.37
N ASP A 116 1.54 -1.49 -19.14
CA ASP A 116 2.89 -1.78 -19.60
C ASP A 116 3.70 -2.56 -18.57
N VAL A 117 3.63 -2.12 -17.30
CA VAL A 117 4.45 -2.65 -16.21
C VAL A 117 4.02 -4.06 -15.82
N ALA A 118 2.72 -4.30 -15.61
CA ALA A 118 2.25 -5.58 -15.10
C ALA A 118 2.59 -6.76 -16.02
N PRO A 119 2.36 -6.66 -17.35
CA PRO A 119 2.79 -7.75 -18.26
C PRO A 119 4.31 -7.97 -18.27
N ALA A 120 5.08 -6.89 -18.14
CA ALA A 120 6.55 -6.97 -18.16
C ALA A 120 7.13 -7.67 -16.92
N LEU A 121 6.41 -7.67 -15.79
CA LEU A 121 6.86 -8.36 -14.58
C LEU A 121 6.83 -9.89 -14.74
N GLY A 122 5.94 -10.40 -15.57
CA GLY A 122 5.83 -11.83 -15.82
C GLY A 122 5.40 -12.64 -14.59
N GLY A 123 5.33 -13.96 -14.77
CA GLY A 123 4.97 -14.86 -13.69
C GLY A 123 3.51 -14.76 -13.27
N VAL A 124 3.23 -15.26 -12.07
CA VAL A 124 1.88 -15.31 -11.50
C VAL A 124 1.84 -14.50 -10.22
N PHE A 125 0.75 -13.75 -10.02
CA PHE A 125 0.46 -13.07 -8.77
C PHE A 125 -0.64 -13.82 -8.03
N ASP A 126 -0.45 -14.03 -6.74
CA ASP A 126 -1.40 -14.76 -5.89
C ASP A 126 -2.50 -13.85 -5.34
N LEU A 127 -2.22 -12.54 -5.30
CA LEU A 127 -3.16 -11.52 -4.83
C LEU A 127 -2.95 -10.25 -5.67
N VAL A 128 -4.05 -9.65 -6.10
CA VAL A 128 -4.03 -8.38 -6.83
C VAL A 128 -4.96 -7.39 -6.17
N PHE A 129 -4.45 -6.19 -5.89
CA PHE A 129 -5.22 -5.09 -5.32
C PHE A 129 -5.20 -3.91 -6.30
N ILE A 130 -6.38 -3.56 -6.81
CA ILE A 130 -6.53 -2.50 -7.81
C ILE A 130 -7.18 -1.28 -7.16
N ASP A 131 -6.41 -0.24 -6.94
CA ASP A 131 -6.84 1.00 -6.31
C ASP A 131 -6.46 2.24 -7.12
N GLY A 132 -6.02 2.05 -8.35
CA GLY A 132 -5.68 3.12 -9.28
C GLY A 132 -6.85 3.51 -10.18
N ASP A 133 -6.55 4.26 -11.25
CA ASP A 133 -7.55 4.63 -12.25
C ASP A 133 -7.98 3.39 -13.03
N LYS A 134 -9.24 3.03 -12.86
CA LYS A 134 -9.79 1.79 -13.44
C LYS A 134 -10.26 1.94 -14.90
N ARG A 135 -10.06 3.12 -15.47
CA ARG A 135 -10.34 3.38 -16.90
C ARG A 135 -9.22 2.89 -17.82
N GLU A 136 -8.08 2.53 -17.27
CA GLU A 136 -6.96 1.97 -18.02
C GLU A 136 -7.07 0.46 -18.21
#